data_a45cf87318bf6bf99ebf4decfe215d70
#
_entry.id   a45cf87318bf6bf99ebf4decfe215d70
#
_cell.length_a   1.000
_cell.length_b   1.000
_cell.length_c   1.000
_cell.angle_alpha   90.00
_cell.angle_beta   90.00
_cell.angle_gamma   90.00
#
_symmetry.space_group_name_H-M   'P 1'
#
loop_
_entity.id
_entity.type
_entity.pdbx_description
1 polymer ?
#
loop_
_entity_poly.entity_id
_entity_poly.type
_entity_poly.pdbx_seq_one_letter_code
_entity_poly.pdbx_strand_id
1 'polypeptide(L)'
;MSVDAPPDTPLLWVLRDSLGLTGTKFGCGVGQCGACTVHLDGVATRACTTPLSATTGRRITTIEGLSAEGAHVVQRAWVAEDVPQCGYCQAGQIMSAAALLARTPSPTDEQIDSAMRGNLCRCGTYQRIRAAIHRAAATRTETR
;
A
#
# COMPACT_ATOMS: atom_id res chain seq x y z
N MET A 1 12.61 -15.37 1.62
CA MET A 1 12.99 -15.50 0.20
C MET A 1 14.36 -14.90 0.01
N SER A 2 15.26 -15.55 -0.73
CA SER A 2 16.53 -15.00 -1.17
C SER A 2 16.44 -14.72 -2.67
N VAL A 3 16.99 -13.60 -3.10
CA VAL A 3 17.00 -13.17 -4.51
C VAL A 3 18.44 -12.81 -4.87
N ASP A 4 18.88 -13.29 -6.02
CA ASP A 4 20.15 -12.90 -6.62
C ASP A 4 19.89 -11.73 -7.59
N ALA A 5 20.18 -10.53 -7.14
CA ALA A 5 20.04 -9.30 -7.93
C ALA A 5 21.07 -8.25 -7.47
N PRO A 6 21.51 -7.33 -8.34
CA PRO A 6 22.41 -6.25 -7.95
C PRO A 6 21.84 -5.44 -6.78
N PRO A 7 22.69 -5.02 -5.82
CA PRO A 7 22.24 -4.37 -4.58
C PRO A 7 21.56 -3.01 -4.79
N ASP A 8 21.80 -2.36 -5.90
CA ASP A 8 21.21 -1.08 -6.31
C ASP A 8 19.89 -1.24 -7.09
N THR A 9 19.50 -2.49 -7.43
CA THR A 9 18.22 -2.74 -8.12
C THR A 9 17.07 -2.21 -7.28
N PRO A 10 16.15 -1.40 -7.84
CA PRO A 10 14.97 -0.95 -7.13
C PRO A 10 14.09 -2.15 -6.69
N LEU A 11 13.67 -2.14 -5.43
CA LEU A 11 12.83 -3.19 -4.86
C LEU A 11 11.61 -3.53 -5.72
N LEU A 12 11.03 -2.53 -6.38
CA LEU A 12 9.88 -2.72 -7.27
C LEU A 12 10.14 -3.79 -8.33
N TRP A 13 11.30 -3.75 -8.98
CA TRP A 13 11.63 -4.70 -10.06
C TRP A 13 11.98 -6.08 -9.52
N VAL A 14 12.63 -6.14 -8.35
CA VAL A 14 12.86 -7.41 -7.67
C VAL A 14 11.52 -8.10 -7.35
N LEU A 15 10.55 -7.35 -6.83
CA LEU A 15 9.22 -7.90 -6.53
C LEU A 15 8.52 -8.39 -7.79
N ARG A 16 8.49 -7.58 -8.85
CA ARG A 16 7.72 -7.88 -10.05
C ARG A 16 8.39 -8.89 -10.98
N ASP A 17 9.68 -8.72 -11.24
CA ASP A 17 10.38 -9.48 -12.28
C ASP A 17 11.07 -10.73 -11.71
N SER A 18 11.70 -10.63 -10.53
CA SER A 18 12.40 -11.77 -9.93
C SER A 18 11.46 -12.68 -9.12
N LEU A 19 10.49 -12.09 -8.41
CA LEU A 19 9.57 -12.83 -7.52
C LEU A 19 8.17 -13.04 -8.09
N GLY A 20 7.82 -12.42 -9.22
CA GLY A 20 6.50 -12.53 -9.86
C GLY A 20 5.36 -11.87 -9.06
N LEU A 21 5.67 -11.04 -8.05
CA LEU A 21 4.68 -10.34 -7.22
C LEU A 21 4.22 -9.06 -7.93
N THR A 22 3.28 -9.20 -8.83
CA THR A 22 2.85 -8.12 -9.75
C THR A 22 1.80 -7.17 -9.19
N GLY A 23 1.30 -7.39 -7.98
CA GLY A 23 0.34 -6.51 -7.30
C GLY A 23 0.89 -5.12 -7.03
N THR A 24 2.17 -5.01 -6.68
CA THR A 24 2.89 -3.72 -6.58
C THR A 24 3.13 -3.14 -7.97
N LYS A 25 2.69 -1.89 -8.22
CA LYS A 25 2.65 -1.30 -9.56
C LYS A 25 3.71 -0.24 -9.77
N PHE A 26 4.24 -0.17 -11.01
CA PHE A 26 5.05 0.96 -11.47
C PHE A 26 4.15 2.11 -11.95
N GLY A 27 4.49 3.35 -11.58
CA GLY A 27 3.83 4.55 -12.08
C GLY A 27 4.85 5.62 -12.46
N CYS A 28 5.34 6.40 -11.49
CA CYS A 28 6.27 7.50 -11.78
C CYS A 28 7.77 7.11 -11.77
N GLY A 29 8.16 6.08 -11.02
CA GLY A 29 9.55 5.66 -10.84
C GLY A 29 10.40 6.58 -9.92
N VAL A 30 9.80 7.65 -9.37
CA VAL A 30 10.47 8.69 -8.59
C VAL A 30 9.85 8.91 -7.20
N GLY A 31 9.10 7.95 -6.70
CA GLY A 31 8.52 7.95 -5.35
C GLY A 31 7.30 8.85 -5.14
N GLN A 32 6.75 9.51 -6.17
CA GLN A 32 5.70 10.52 -6.03
C GLN A 32 4.27 9.97 -6.09
N CYS A 33 4.00 8.99 -6.96
CA CYS A 33 2.63 8.56 -7.23
C CYS A 33 2.06 7.54 -6.24
N GLY A 34 2.90 6.83 -5.52
CA GLY A 34 2.49 5.87 -4.51
C GLY A 34 1.98 4.52 -5.01
N ALA A 35 1.90 4.28 -6.32
CA ALA A 35 1.44 3.00 -6.88
C ALA A 35 2.30 1.80 -6.45
N CYS A 36 3.58 2.05 -6.14
CA CYS A 36 4.56 1.05 -5.72
C CYS A 36 4.69 0.91 -4.19
N THR A 37 3.74 1.39 -3.41
CA THR A 37 3.83 1.32 -1.94
C THR A 37 3.81 -0.11 -1.45
N VAL A 38 4.78 -0.43 -0.63
CA VAL A 38 4.89 -1.68 0.17
C VAL A 38 5.12 -1.30 1.63
N HIS A 39 5.07 -2.26 2.54
CA HIS A 39 5.56 -2.03 3.91
C HIS A 39 6.99 -2.58 4.05
N LEU A 40 7.83 -1.78 4.67
CA LEU A 40 9.16 -2.17 5.13
C LEU A 40 9.14 -2.06 6.66
N ASP A 41 9.15 -3.19 7.35
CA ASP A 41 8.90 -3.30 8.81
C ASP A 41 7.61 -2.57 9.25
N GLY A 42 6.54 -2.68 8.46
CA GLY A 42 5.25 -2.05 8.74
C GLY A 42 5.13 -0.58 8.30
N VAL A 43 6.22 0.02 7.81
CA VAL A 43 6.22 1.42 7.34
C VAL A 43 5.96 1.48 5.84
N ALA A 44 4.99 2.30 5.43
CA ALA A 44 4.70 2.54 4.02
C ALA A 44 5.91 3.14 3.30
N THR A 45 6.42 2.44 2.29
CA THR A 45 7.68 2.74 1.60
C THR A 45 7.49 2.65 0.08
N ARG A 46 8.15 3.51 -0.68
CA ARG A 46 8.09 3.53 -2.14
C ARG A 46 9.11 2.56 -2.74
N ALA A 47 8.66 1.42 -3.25
CA ALA A 47 9.55 0.37 -3.77
C ALA A 47 10.33 0.80 -5.02
N CYS A 48 9.85 1.78 -5.79
CA CYS A 48 10.54 2.26 -7.00
C CYS A 48 11.82 3.05 -6.70
N THR A 49 11.97 3.60 -5.49
CA THR A 49 13.12 4.39 -5.07
C THR A 49 13.92 3.74 -3.94
N THR A 50 13.52 2.56 -3.50
CA THR A 50 14.20 1.80 -2.44
C THR A 50 15.12 0.77 -3.09
N PRO A 51 16.46 0.85 -2.94
CA PRO A 51 17.36 -0.15 -3.47
C PRO A 51 17.27 -1.44 -2.66
N LEU A 52 17.55 -2.58 -3.28
CA LEU A 52 17.53 -3.90 -2.64
C LEU A 52 18.40 -3.95 -1.39
N SER A 53 19.58 -3.31 -1.43
CA SER A 53 20.52 -3.23 -0.30
C SER A 53 19.92 -2.61 0.96
N ALA A 54 18.97 -1.67 0.81
CA ALA A 54 18.28 -1.05 1.95
C ALA A 54 17.24 -1.96 2.62
N THR A 55 16.99 -3.13 2.06
CA THR A 55 15.99 -4.09 2.57
C THR A 55 16.60 -5.28 3.29
N THR A 56 17.93 -5.37 3.34
CA THR A 56 18.65 -6.48 3.99
C THR A 56 18.28 -6.59 5.46
N GLY A 57 17.86 -7.77 5.90
CA GLY A 57 17.44 -8.04 7.27
C GLY A 57 16.07 -7.44 7.67
N ARG A 58 15.37 -6.80 6.74
CA ARG A 58 14.07 -6.17 6.98
C ARG A 58 12.93 -7.00 6.41
N ARG A 59 11.76 -6.89 7.04
CA ARG A 59 10.55 -7.57 6.58
C ARG A 59 9.82 -6.72 5.57
N ILE A 60 9.65 -7.25 4.36
CA ILE A 60 8.88 -6.64 3.30
C ILE A 60 7.50 -7.28 3.27
N THR A 61 6.44 -6.45 3.28
CA THR A 61 5.06 -6.90 3.06
C THR A 61 4.50 -6.19 1.84
N THR A 62 4.09 -6.96 0.84
CA THR A 62 3.40 -6.46 -0.36
C THR A 62 1.89 -6.63 -0.21
N ILE A 63 1.13 -6.17 -1.21
CA ILE A 63 -0.34 -6.32 -1.20
C ILE A 63 -0.76 -7.79 -1.14
N GLU A 64 0.01 -8.69 -1.77
CA GLU A 64 -0.23 -10.14 -1.73
C GLU A 64 -0.05 -10.72 -0.32
N GLY A 65 0.86 -10.12 0.47
CA GLY A 65 1.16 -10.55 1.83
C GLY A 65 0.44 -9.79 2.93
N LEU A 66 -0.42 -8.80 2.58
CA LEU A 66 -1.12 -7.98 3.58
C LEU A 66 -2.09 -8.82 4.41
N SER A 67 -2.78 -9.77 3.80
CA SER A 67 -3.59 -10.79 4.46
C SER A 67 -3.87 -11.97 3.53
N ALA A 68 -4.11 -13.15 4.12
CA ALA A 68 -4.61 -14.27 3.35
C ALA A 68 -5.98 -13.92 2.74
N GLU A 69 -6.19 -14.30 1.47
CA GLU A 69 -7.48 -14.20 0.77
C GLU A 69 -8.11 -12.79 0.73
N GLY A 70 -7.32 -11.72 0.88
CA GLY A 70 -7.85 -10.36 0.88
C GLY A 70 -8.70 -10.00 2.10
N ALA A 71 -8.52 -10.71 3.22
CA ALA A 71 -9.35 -10.56 4.42
C ALA A 71 -8.97 -9.36 5.31
N HIS A 72 -7.95 -8.57 4.98
CA HIS A 72 -7.59 -7.39 5.75
C HIS A 72 -8.74 -6.38 5.79
N VAL A 73 -8.97 -5.77 6.96
CA VAL A 73 -10.09 -4.84 7.18
C VAL A 73 -10.16 -3.72 6.13
N VAL A 74 -9.00 -3.19 5.71
CA VAL A 74 -8.92 -2.18 4.65
C VAL A 74 -9.37 -2.75 3.31
N GLN A 75 -8.95 -3.96 2.94
CA GLN A 75 -9.36 -4.61 1.68
C GLN A 75 -10.87 -4.83 1.64
N ARG A 76 -11.47 -5.30 2.74
CA ARG A 76 -12.93 -5.44 2.85
C ARG A 76 -13.66 -4.11 2.73
N ALA A 77 -13.15 -3.06 3.37
CA ALA A 77 -13.72 -1.72 3.27
C ALA A 77 -13.65 -1.16 1.84
N TRP A 78 -12.55 -1.44 1.11
CA TRP A 78 -12.40 -1.06 -0.30
C TRP A 78 -13.46 -1.69 -1.19
N VAL A 79 -13.77 -2.97 -0.97
CA VAL A 79 -14.85 -3.67 -1.68
C VAL A 79 -16.22 -3.08 -1.31
N ALA A 80 -16.47 -2.86 -0.02
CA ALA A 80 -17.75 -2.37 0.48
C ALA A 80 -18.08 -0.94 0.01
N GLU A 81 -17.07 -0.09 -0.18
CA GLU A 81 -17.22 1.29 -0.70
C GLU A 81 -17.07 1.39 -2.23
N ASP A 82 -16.91 0.25 -2.93
CA ASP A 82 -16.73 0.19 -4.38
C ASP A 82 -15.67 1.21 -4.87
N VAL A 83 -14.50 1.22 -4.22
CA VAL A 83 -13.48 2.25 -4.41
C VAL A 83 -12.89 2.26 -5.82
N PRO A 84 -12.49 1.10 -6.41
CA PRO A 84 -11.74 1.10 -7.67
C PRO A 84 -12.57 1.56 -8.88
N GLN A 85 -11.89 2.26 -9.81
CA GLN A 85 -12.31 2.29 -11.22
C GLN A 85 -11.36 1.42 -12.05
N CYS A 86 -10.24 1.97 -12.55
CA CYS A 86 -9.29 1.16 -13.33
C CYS A 86 -8.51 0.15 -12.46
N GLY A 87 -8.44 0.36 -11.15
CA GLY A 87 -7.78 -0.53 -10.20
C GLY A 87 -6.26 -0.37 -10.09
N TYR A 88 -5.61 0.39 -10.97
CA TYR A 88 -4.16 0.39 -11.08
C TYR A 88 -3.43 0.91 -9.82
N CYS A 89 -3.92 1.97 -9.19
CA CYS A 89 -3.31 2.57 -7.99
C CYS A 89 -3.72 1.89 -6.68
N GLN A 90 -4.66 0.94 -6.71
CA GLN A 90 -5.35 0.52 -5.50
C GLN A 90 -4.47 -0.30 -4.54
N ALA A 91 -3.56 -1.11 -5.04
CA ALA A 91 -2.61 -1.80 -4.17
C ALA A 91 -1.81 -0.82 -3.31
N GLY A 92 -1.26 0.23 -3.94
CA GLY A 92 -0.53 1.29 -3.22
C GLY A 92 -1.42 2.08 -2.25
N GLN A 93 -2.67 2.38 -2.63
CA GLN A 93 -3.64 3.06 -1.78
C GLN A 93 -3.95 2.22 -0.52
N ILE A 94 -4.25 0.94 -0.69
CA ILE A 94 -4.54 0.01 0.41
C ILE A 94 -3.34 -0.13 1.35
N MET A 95 -2.12 -0.29 0.82
CA MET A 95 -0.92 -0.40 1.63
C MET A 95 -0.67 0.87 2.46
N SER A 96 -0.85 2.06 1.87
CA SER A 96 -0.74 3.33 2.60
C SER A 96 -1.80 3.48 3.68
N ALA A 97 -3.06 3.13 3.37
CA ALA A 97 -4.16 3.18 4.33
C ALA A 97 -3.96 2.19 5.50
N ALA A 98 -3.49 0.97 5.21
CA ALA A 98 -3.20 -0.03 6.25
C ALA A 98 -2.10 0.46 7.21
N ALA A 99 -1.04 1.08 6.69
CA ALA A 99 0.02 1.66 7.52
C ALA A 99 -0.50 2.85 8.35
N LEU A 100 -1.37 3.69 7.80
CA LEU A 100 -2.02 4.78 8.54
C LEU A 100 -2.82 4.22 9.72
N LEU A 101 -3.74 3.28 9.46
CA LEU A 101 -4.60 2.71 10.49
C LEU A 101 -3.85 1.92 11.55
N ALA A 102 -2.68 1.36 11.23
CA ALA A 102 -1.83 0.71 12.22
C ALA A 102 -1.28 1.69 13.26
N ARG A 103 -1.02 2.95 12.86
CA ARG A 103 -0.49 4.00 13.75
C ARG A 103 -1.58 4.87 14.35
N THR A 104 -2.63 5.14 13.59
CA THR A 104 -3.74 6.03 13.96
C THR A 104 -5.05 5.27 13.73
N PRO A 105 -5.56 4.55 14.75
CA PRO A 105 -6.72 3.66 14.58
C PRO A 105 -8.03 4.36 14.19
N SER A 106 -8.17 5.64 14.55
CA SER A 106 -9.35 6.48 14.26
C SER A 106 -8.89 7.84 13.70
N PRO A 107 -8.42 7.88 12.44
CA PRO A 107 -7.86 9.11 11.87
C PRO A 107 -8.95 10.13 11.55
N THR A 108 -8.62 11.43 11.67
CA THR A 108 -9.44 12.53 11.14
C THR A 108 -9.26 12.66 9.63
N ASP A 109 -10.12 13.45 8.96
CA ASP A 109 -10.01 13.72 7.53
C ASP A 109 -8.64 14.33 7.18
N GLU A 110 -8.13 15.28 7.99
CA GLU A 110 -6.83 15.90 7.76
C GLU A 110 -5.67 14.89 7.89
N GLN A 111 -5.79 13.94 8.82
CA GLN A 111 -4.79 12.89 8.99
C GLN A 111 -4.82 11.91 7.82
N ILE A 112 -6.01 11.58 7.30
CA ILE A 112 -6.17 10.77 6.09
C ILE A 112 -5.58 11.50 4.90
N ASP A 113 -5.95 12.74 4.66
CA ASP A 113 -5.46 13.54 3.53
C ASP A 113 -3.94 13.69 3.56
N SER A 114 -3.37 13.94 4.73
CA SER A 114 -1.92 14.02 4.91
C SER A 114 -1.22 12.69 4.59
N ALA A 115 -1.73 11.57 5.11
CA ALA A 115 -1.13 10.26 4.91
C ALA A 115 -1.26 9.75 3.46
N MET A 116 -2.37 10.09 2.79
CA MET A 116 -2.69 9.63 1.44
C MET A 116 -2.22 10.58 0.34
N ARG A 117 -1.70 11.76 0.67
CA ARG A 117 -1.27 12.81 -0.29
C ARG A 117 -0.32 12.29 -1.38
N GLY A 118 0.57 11.37 -1.04
CA GLY A 118 1.52 10.76 -1.98
C GLY A 118 0.96 9.57 -2.76
N ASN A 119 -0.35 9.33 -2.75
CA ASN A 119 -1.02 8.25 -3.48
C ASN A 119 -1.99 8.83 -4.50
N LEU A 120 -1.58 8.85 -5.77
CA LEU A 120 -2.35 9.45 -6.86
C LEU A 120 -3.35 8.45 -7.45
N CYS A 121 -4.57 8.91 -7.71
CA CYS A 121 -5.60 8.18 -8.44
C CYS A 121 -6.05 9.00 -9.64
N ARG A 122 -5.72 8.56 -10.86
CA ARG A 122 -6.11 9.30 -12.09
C ARG A 122 -7.61 9.25 -12.35
N CYS A 123 -8.29 8.24 -11.83
CA CYS A 123 -9.75 8.13 -11.88
C CYS A 123 -10.47 9.02 -10.86
N GLY A 124 -9.73 9.62 -9.91
CA GLY A 124 -10.28 10.58 -8.96
C GLY A 124 -11.15 9.97 -7.86
N THR A 125 -10.93 8.71 -7.47
CA THR A 125 -11.76 8.02 -6.46
C THR A 125 -11.44 8.40 -5.00
N TYR A 126 -10.85 9.57 -4.76
CA TYR A 126 -10.37 10.00 -3.44
C TYR A 126 -11.45 10.04 -2.37
N GLN A 127 -12.68 10.44 -2.70
CA GLN A 127 -13.79 10.46 -1.74
C GLN A 127 -14.14 9.05 -1.25
N ARG A 128 -14.17 8.08 -2.16
CA ARG A 128 -14.41 6.67 -1.81
C ARG A 128 -13.26 6.08 -1.00
N ILE A 129 -12.02 6.45 -1.33
CA ILE A 129 -10.82 6.06 -0.55
C ILE A 129 -10.96 6.55 0.91
N ARG A 130 -11.33 7.82 1.12
CA ARG A 130 -11.54 8.39 2.46
C ARG A 130 -12.65 7.66 3.20
N ALA A 131 -13.79 7.45 2.55
CA ALA A 131 -14.92 6.71 3.12
C ALA A 131 -14.51 5.28 3.53
N ALA A 132 -13.76 4.58 2.68
CA ALA A 132 -13.26 3.24 2.97
C ALA A 132 -12.29 3.22 4.17
N ILE A 133 -11.44 4.23 4.32
CA ILE A 133 -10.54 4.34 5.49
C ILE A 133 -11.36 4.53 6.78
N HIS A 134 -12.35 5.42 6.78
CA HIS A 134 -13.24 5.59 7.94
C HIS A 134 -14.02 4.31 8.26
N ARG A 135 -14.53 3.62 7.25
CA ARG A 135 -15.23 2.33 7.43
C ARG A 135 -14.31 1.27 8.05
N ALA A 136 -13.08 1.16 7.55
CA ALA A 136 -12.10 0.24 8.10
C ALA A 136 -11.75 0.57 9.56
N ALA A 137 -11.61 1.86 9.89
CA ALA A 137 -11.37 2.33 11.25
C ALA A 137 -12.51 1.95 12.21
N ALA A 138 -13.77 2.18 11.82
CA ALA A 138 -14.94 1.83 12.60
C ALA A 138 -15.03 0.32 12.90
N THR A 139 -14.81 -0.52 11.89
CA THR A 139 -14.84 -1.98 12.03
C THR A 139 -13.77 -2.50 13.00
N ARG A 140 -12.60 -1.86 13.07
CA ARG A 140 -11.55 -2.25 14.03
C ARG A 140 -11.92 -1.94 15.48
N THR A 141 -12.71 -0.91 15.71
CA THR A 141 -13.14 -0.50 17.06
C THR A 141 -14.19 -1.45 17.62
N GLU A 142 -15.04 -2.02 16.77
CA GLU A 142 -16.09 -2.98 17.16
C GLU A 142 -15.54 -4.37 17.53
N THR A 143 -14.32 -4.71 17.09
CA THR A 143 -13.70 -6.03 17.28
C THR A 143 -12.77 -6.07 18.53
N ARG A 144 -12.68 -4.99 19.29
CA ARG A 144 -11.89 -4.85 20.52
C ARG A 144 -12.76 -4.84 21.76
#